data_45ee8669a450d5fc22b2e5919bab0214
#
_entry.id   45ee8669a450d5fc22b2e5919bab0214
#
_cell.length_a   1.000
_cell.length_b   1.000
_cell.length_c   1.000
_cell.angle_alpha   90.00
_cell.angle_beta   90.00
_cell.angle_gamma   90.00
#
_symmetry.space_group_name_H-M   'P 1'
#
loop_
_entity.id
_entity.type
_entity.pdbx_description
1 polymer ?
#
loop_
_entity_poly.entity_id
_entity_poly.type
_entity_poly.pdbx_seq_one_letter_code
_entity_poly.pdbx_strand_id
1 'polypeptide(L)'
;PLEGGGSVEFQGEAADFAALHRRLGGVQMVLQDSQAALNPRMTVREAVEEPMRLSGCFQDGAAERALEDVGLFACDSFLTRHIHALSGGQRQRVAIARALTMEPALLIADEPTSMLDPSGKANLLRMLKGLQNNRGFSMLFITHDLDSALKISDRLFRLEKGALTRLNPNDYIQVRFDGLFDAG
;
A
#
# COMPACT_ATOMS: atom_id res chain seq x y z
N PRO A 1 -0.29 -24.63 5.46
CA PRO A 1 -0.24 -24.96 4.04
C PRO A 1 -1.67 -25.12 3.57
N LEU A 2 -2.10 -24.28 2.63
CA LEU A 2 -3.39 -24.49 1.96
C LEU A 2 -3.20 -25.65 1.01
N GLU A 3 -3.90 -26.76 1.24
CA GLU A 3 -4.04 -27.88 0.31
C GLU A 3 -4.94 -27.40 -0.85
N GLY A 4 -4.33 -26.74 -1.82
CA GLY A 4 -5.00 -26.29 -3.03
C GLY A 4 -3.96 -26.23 -4.14
N GLY A 5 -4.15 -27.03 -5.21
CA GLY A 5 -3.31 -26.94 -6.40
C GLY A 5 -3.56 -25.61 -7.10
N GLY A 6 -2.50 -24.86 -7.34
CA GLY A 6 -2.53 -23.60 -8.07
C GLY A 6 -1.12 -23.10 -8.31
N SER A 7 -0.92 -22.31 -9.35
CA SER A 7 0.32 -21.59 -9.63
C SER A 7 0.05 -20.09 -9.59
N VAL A 8 1.03 -19.35 -9.11
CA VAL A 8 1.03 -17.89 -9.18
C VAL A 8 2.15 -17.48 -10.12
N GLU A 9 1.82 -16.62 -11.07
CA GLU A 9 2.78 -16.06 -12.01
C GLU A 9 2.92 -14.56 -11.78
N PHE A 10 4.14 -14.06 -11.92
CA PHE A 10 4.45 -12.64 -11.89
C PHE A 10 5.25 -12.29 -13.14
N GLN A 11 4.71 -11.39 -13.95
CA GLN A 11 5.29 -11.00 -15.25
C GLN A 11 5.54 -12.20 -16.21
N GLY A 12 4.68 -13.21 -16.16
CA GLY A 12 4.77 -14.41 -17.02
C GLY A 12 5.71 -15.50 -16.52
N GLU A 13 6.29 -15.35 -15.35
CA GLU A 13 7.15 -16.35 -14.71
C GLU A 13 6.54 -16.87 -13.41
N ALA A 14 6.84 -18.11 -13.05
CA ALA A 14 6.42 -18.67 -11.77
C ALA A 14 6.93 -17.80 -10.61
N ALA A 15 6.02 -17.38 -9.73
CA ALA A 15 6.32 -16.43 -8.67
C ALA A 15 7.13 -17.07 -7.54
N ASP A 16 8.40 -16.70 -7.39
CA ASP A 16 9.16 -16.88 -6.17
C ASP A 16 8.99 -15.67 -5.26
N PHE A 17 8.04 -15.72 -4.33
CA PHE A 17 7.76 -14.63 -3.41
C PHE A 17 8.93 -14.27 -2.50
N ALA A 18 9.82 -15.24 -2.19
CA ALA A 18 11.01 -14.99 -1.40
C ALA A 18 12.04 -14.14 -2.14
N ALA A 19 12.11 -14.25 -3.46
CA ALA A 19 12.96 -13.42 -4.31
C ALA A 19 12.29 -12.09 -4.69
N LEU A 20 10.97 -12.10 -4.98
CA LEU A 20 10.24 -10.95 -5.48
C LEU A 20 10.24 -9.74 -4.55
N HIS A 21 10.20 -9.93 -3.22
CA HIS A 21 10.21 -8.81 -2.26
C HIS A 21 11.60 -8.20 -2.05
N ARG A 22 12.67 -8.89 -2.50
CA ARG A 22 14.07 -8.45 -2.33
C ARG A 22 14.67 -7.79 -3.56
N ARG A 23 13.96 -7.75 -4.68
CA ARG A 23 14.47 -7.13 -5.92
C ARG A 23 13.77 -5.82 -6.23
N LEU A 24 14.48 -4.89 -6.87
CA LEU A 24 13.87 -3.74 -7.52
C LEU A 24 12.87 -4.20 -8.59
N GLY A 25 11.75 -3.50 -8.74
CA GLY A 25 10.69 -3.88 -9.66
C GLY A 25 9.92 -5.15 -9.26
N GLY A 26 10.06 -5.62 -8.02
CA GLY A 26 9.36 -6.79 -7.50
C GLY A 26 8.00 -6.46 -6.88
N VAL A 27 7.64 -7.22 -5.84
CA VAL A 27 6.38 -7.06 -5.08
C VAL A 27 6.69 -6.50 -3.70
N GLN A 28 6.00 -5.43 -3.32
CA GLN A 28 6.08 -4.89 -1.96
C GLN A 28 4.70 -4.90 -1.32
N MET A 29 4.67 -4.95 0.03
CA MET A 29 3.43 -5.00 0.79
C MET A 29 3.41 -3.93 1.89
N VAL A 30 2.27 -3.25 2.01
CA VAL A 30 1.94 -2.35 3.12
C VAL A 30 0.83 -3.02 3.92
N LEU A 31 1.14 -3.35 5.17
CA LEU A 31 0.22 -4.04 6.08
C LEU A 31 -0.72 -3.05 6.78
N GLN A 32 -1.87 -3.56 7.21
CA GLN A 32 -2.87 -2.83 7.99
C GLN A 32 -2.27 -2.16 9.23
N ASP A 33 -1.44 -2.87 9.98
CA ASP A 33 -0.73 -2.32 11.14
C ASP A 33 0.68 -1.88 10.75
N SER A 34 0.80 -0.61 10.36
CA SER A 34 2.11 0.01 10.08
C SER A 34 3.03 0.06 11.31
N GLN A 35 2.50 -0.10 12.53
CA GLN A 35 3.32 -0.15 13.76
C GLN A 35 4.03 -1.49 13.88
N ALA A 36 3.37 -2.59 13.49
CA ALA A 36 4.01 -3.92 13.45
C ALA A 36 5.02 -4.05 12.30
N ALA A 37 4.85 -3.26 11.22
CA ALA A 37 5.72 -3.32 10.05
C ALA A 37 7.04 -2.55 10.19
N LEU A 38 7.14 -1.63 11.14
CA LEU A 38 8.31 -0.77 11.36
C LEU A 38 8.94 -1.05 12.72
N ASN A 39 10.26 -1.23 12.76
CA ASN A 39 10.98 -1.35 14.04
C ASN A 39 10.95 0.01 14.77
N PRO A 40 10.33 0.08 15.98
CA PRO A 40 10.14 1.33 16.70
C PRO A 40 11.45 2.00 17.18
N ARG A 41 12.57 1.23 17.21
CA ARG A 41 13.89 1.71 17.63
C ARG A 41 14.71 2.30 16.49
N MET A 42 14.33 2.05 15.24
CA MET A 42 14.97 2.66 14.07
C MET A 42 14.61 4.13 13.95
N THR A 43 15.50 4.90 13.36
CA THR A 43 15.18 6.23 12.83
C THR A 43 14.37 6.12 11.54
N VAL A 44 13.74 7.21 11.12
CA VAL A 44 12.99 7.25 9.85
C VAL A 44 13.90 6.87 8.68
N ARG A 45 15.13 7.44 8.62
CA ARG A 45 16.12 7.11 7.58
C ARG A 45 16.42 5.63 7.55
N GLU A 46 16.79 5.05 8.69
CA GLU A 46 17.13 3.62 8.79
C GLU A 46 15.97 2.74 8.32
N ALA A 47 14.75 3.03 8.77
CA ALA A 47 13.58 2.24 8.43
C ALA A 47 13.23 2.29 6.93
N VAL A 48 13.40 3.45 6.28
CA VAL A 48 13.11 3.62 4.85
C VAL A 48 14.21 3.01 3.98
N GLU A 49 15.47 3.09 4.39
CA GLU A 49 16.61 2.54 3.67
C GLU A 49 16.80 1.03 3.86
N GLU A 50 16.23 0.44 4.92
CA GLU A 50 16.44 -0.96 5.29
C GLU A 50 16.24 -1.94 4.12
N PRO A 51 15.13 -1.89 3.33
CA PRO A 51 14.92 -2.85 2.24
C PRO A 51 16.02 -2.79 1.19
N MET A 52 16.46 -1.59 0.81
CA MET A 52 17.52 -1.39 -0.19
C MET A 52 18.86 -1.91 0.32
N ARG A 53 19.18 -1.67 1.61
CA ARG A 53 20.42 -2.15 2.24
C ARG A 53 20.46 -3.68 2.30
N LEU A 54 19.35 -4.31 2.72
CA LEU A 54 19.23 -5.77 2.80
C LEU A 54 19.28 -6.44 1.43
N SER A 55 18.83 -5.76 0.39
CA SER A 55 18.80 -6.26 -0.99
C SER A 55 20.08 -5.90 -1.79
N GLY A 56 21.01 -5.15 -1.20
CA GLY A 56 22.25 -4.75 -1.86
C GLY A 56 22.04 -3.72 -3.00
N CYS A 57 20.90 -3.04 -3.04
CA CYS A 57 20.53 -2.07 -4.08
C CYS A 57 20.41 -0.63 -3.52
N PHE A 58 21.18 -0.31 -2.49
CA PHE A 58 21.16 1.00 -1.84
C PHE A 58 21.48 2.12 -2.83
N GLN A 59 20.71 3.20 -2.76
CA GLN A 59 20.87 4.41 -3.56
C GLN A 59 20.79 5.63 -2.66
N ASP A 60 21.78 6.53 -2.75
CA ASP A 60 21.78 7.79 -2.02
C ASP A 60 20.59 8.66 -2.40
N GLY A 61 19.95 9.28 -1.40
CA GLY A 61 18.80 10.15 -1.58
C GLY A 61 17.48 9.43 -1.92
N ALA A 62 17.46 8.09 -2.00
CA ALA A 62 16.22 7.35 -2.28
C ALA A 62 15.22 7.44 -1.12
N ALA A 63 15.69 7.48 0.11
CA ALA A 63 14.82 7.66 1.28
C ALA A 63 14.14 9.02 1.28
N GLU A 64 14.89 10.07 1.00
CA GLU A 64 14.38 11.44 0.90
C GLU A 64 13.30 11.55 -0.17
N ARG A 65 13.58 11.07 -1.39
CA ARG A 65 12.60 11.06 -2.49
C ARG A 65 11.35 10.28 -2.15
N ALA A 66 11.49 9.08 -1.55
CA ALA A 66 10.34 8.27 -1.18
C ALA A 66 9.48 8.91 -0.07
N LEU A 67 10.10 9.63 0.87
CA LEU A 67 9.38 10.39 1.90
C LEU A 67 8.65 11.60 1.32
N GLU A 68 9.27 12.34 0.41
CA GLU A 68 8.65 13.46 -0.29
C GLU A 68 7.45 13.02 -1.12
N ASP A 69 7.54 11.89 -1.80
CA ASP A 69 6.44 11.30 -2.57
C ASP A 69 5.19 11.00 -1.73
N VAL A 70 5.38 10.62 -0.48
CA VAL A 70 4.26 10.41 0.45
C VAL A 70 3.88 11.68 1.23
N GLY A 71 4.43 12.83 0.85
CA GLY A 71 4.12 14.13 1.45
C GLY A 71 4.70 14.31 2.86
N LEU A 72 5.86 13.72 3.14
CA LEU A 72 6.65 13.95 4.34
C LEU A 72 7.90 14.76 3.99
N PHE A 73 8.12 15.84 4.71
CA PHE A 73 9.30 16.69 4.49
C PHE A 73 10.55 16.02 5.05
N ALA A 74 11.46 15.61 4.17
CA ALA A 74 12.63 14.80 4.48
C ALA A 74 13.85 15.65 4.97
N CYS A 75 13.63 16.53 5.97
CA CYS A 75 14.75 17.27 6.60
C CYS A 75 15.49 16.39 7.62
N ASP A 76 16.74 16.75 7.94
CA ASP A 76 17.58 15.99 8.88
C ASP A 76 16.92 15.76 10.23
N SER A 77 16.21 16.77 10.76
CA SER A 77 15.48 16.65 12.03
C SER A 77 14.32 15.66 11.98
N PHE A 78 13.74 15.39 10.81
CA PHE A 78 12.72 14.35 10.63
C PHE A 78 13.37 12.99 10.39
N LEU A 79 14.38 12.91 9.56
CA LEU A 79 15.10 11.68 9.21
C LEU A 79 15.77 11.01 10.42
N THR A 80 16.24 11.79 11.39
CA THR A 80 16.84 11.29 12.64
C THR A 80 15.84 10.97 13.74
N ARG A 81 14.54 11.24 13.53
CA ARG A 81 13.48 10.88 14.47
C ARG A 81 13.30 9.38 14.53
N HIS A 82 13.08 8.84 15.72
CA HIS A 82 12.72 7.42 15.88
C HIS A 82 11.26 7.17 15.49
N ILE A 83 10.99 5.98 14.96
CA ILE A 83 9.66 5.56 14.52
C ILE A 83 8.60 5.66 15.63
N HIS A 84 8.94 5.33 16.88
CA HIS A 84 8.03 5.45 18.02
C HIS A 84 7.58 6.89 18.32
N ALA A 85 8.36 7.89 17.92
CA ALA A 85 8.04 9.32 18.12
C ALA A 85 7.12 9.91 17.03
N LEU A 86 6.73 9.13 16.03
CA LEU A 86 5.87 9.57 14.93
C LEU A 86 4.39 9.41 15.29
N SER A 87 3.53 10.26 14.69
CA SER A 87 2.07 10.03 14.71
C SER A 87 1.70 8.79 13.88
N GLY A 88 0.50 8.23 14.10
CA GLY A 88 0.01 7.08 13.34
C GLY A 88 0.03 7.32 11.82
N GLY A 89 -0.47 8.47 11.37
CA GLY A 89 -0.45 8.84 9.95
C GLY A 89 0.97 9.05 9.39
N GLN A 90 1.91 9.56 10.19
CA GLN A 90 3.32 9.65 9.78
C GLN A 90 3.95 8.26 9.66
N ARG A 91 3.73 7.36 10.62
CA ARG A 91 4.23 5.98 10.55
C ARG A 91 3.71 5.26 9.31
N GLN A 92 2.43 5.41 9.00
CA GLN A 92 1.83 4.81 7.82
C GLN A 92 2.48 5.31 6.52
N ARG A 93 2.69 6.62 6.39
CA ARG A 93 3.38 7.21 5.24
C ARG A 93 4.83 6.73 5.14
N VAL A 94 5.53 6.60 6.28
CA VAL A 94 6.90 6.03 6.32
C VAL A 94 6.89 4.56 5.87
N ALA A 95 5.90 3.76 6.25
CA ALA A 95 5.77 2.37 5.78
C ALA A 95 5.53 2.29 4.26
N ILE A 96 4.73 3.20 3.70
CA ILE A 96 4.54 3.30 2.25
C ILE A 96 5.84 3.75 1.57
N ALA A 97 6.52 4.79 2.08
CA ALA A 97 7.79 5.25 1.55
C ALA A 97 8.84 4.13 1.52
N ARG A 98 8.95 3.36 2.62
CA ARG A 98 9.82 2.18 2.71
C ARG A 98 9.53 1.16 1.59
N ALA A 99 8.27 0.88 1.30
CA ALA A 99 7.90 -0.02 0.21
C ALA A 99 8.28 0.56 -1.18
N LEU A 100 8.10 1.88 -1.37
CA LEU A 100 8.38 2.57 -2.62
C LEU A 100 9.87 2.70 -2.95
N THR A 101 10.79 2.60 -1.97
CA THR A 101 12.24 2.59 -2.23
C THR A 101 12.69 1.40 -3.07
N MET A 102 11.91 0.30 -3.07
CA MET A 102 12.17 -0.89 -3.88
C MET A 102 11.59 -0.78 -5.30
N GLU A 103 11.04 0.38 -5.68
CA GLU A 103 10.45 0.64 -7.01
C GLU A 103 9.51 -0.50 -7.45
N PRO A 104 8.51 -0.89 -6.65
CA PRO A 104 7.75 -2.11 -6.90
C PRO A 104 7.01 -2.06 -8.23
N ALA A 105 6.96 -3.18 -8.98
CA ALA A 105 6.01 -3.33 -10.08
C ALA A 105 4.59 -3.64 -9.57
N LEU A 106 4.48 -4.25 -8.38
CA LEU A 106 3.21 -4.49 -7.69
C LEU A 106 3.30 -4.06 -6.22
N LEU A 107 2.43 -3.15 -5.81
CA LEU A 107 2.22 -2.79 -4.41
C LEU A 107 0.94 -3.48 -3.90
N ILE A 108 1.07 -4.30 -2.86
CA ILE A 108 -0.08 -4.87 -2.14
C ILE A 108 -0.35 -3.98 -0.94
N ALA A 109 -1.53 -3.37 -0.88
CA ALA A 109 -1.97 -2.52 0.22
C ALA A 109 -3.14 -3.20 0.95
N ASP A 110 -2.82 -3.75 2.12
CA ASP A 110 -3.79 -4.49 2.95
C ASP A 110 -4.36 -3.57 4.03
N GLU A 111 -5.65 -3.25 3.90
CA GLU A 111 -6.41 -2.36 4.79
C GLU A 111 -5.69 -1.03 5.14
N PRO A 112 -5.06 -0.34 4.18
CA PRO A 112 -4.18 0.80 4.49
C PRO A 112 -4.93 2.01 5.05
N THR A 113 -6.26 2.02 4.98
CA THR A 113 -7.11 3.13 5.46
C THR A 113 -7.85 2.83 6.76
N SER A 114 -7.76 1.62 7.31
CA SER A 114 -8.60 1.15 8.43
C SER A 114 -8.44 1.98 9.72
N MET A 115 -7.24 2.52 9.97
CA MET A 115 -6.90 3.28 11.18
C MET A 115 -7.02 4.81 11.02
N LEU A 116 -7.59 5.27 9.89
CA LEU A 116 -7.67 6.70 9.57
C LEU A 116 -9.11 7.24 9.71
N ASP A 117 -9.21 8.49 10.12
CA ASP A 117 -10.44 9.26 10.03
C ASP A 117 -10.83 9.50 8.55
N PRO A 118 -12.07 9.91 8.24
CA PRO A 118 -12.53 10.10 6.87
C PRO A 118 -11.66 11.04 6.02
N SER A 119 -11.11 12.10 6.63
CA SER A 119 -10.22 13.05 5.96
C SER A 119 -8.88 12.40 5.64
N GLY A 120 -8.29 11.67 6.60
CA GLY A 120 -7.06 10.91 6.42
C GLY A 120 -7.18 9.84 5.34
N LYS A 121 -8.31 9.10 5.31
CA LYS A 121 -8.64 8.13 4.25
C LYS A 121 -8.61 8.78 2.86
N ALA A 122 -9.36 9.87 2.68
CA ALA A 122 -9.44 10.55 1.39
C ALA A 122 -8.06 11.06 0.91
N ASN A 123 -7.26 11.59 1.83
CA ASN A 123 -5.91 12.07 1.53
C ASN A 123 -4.97 10.92 1.14
N LEU A 124 -5.03 9.79 1.87
CA LEU A 124 -4.21 8.62 1.56
C LEU A 124 -4.57 8.02 0.21
N LEU A 125 -5.87 7.84 -0.10
CA LEU A 125 -6.32 7.31 -1.39
C LEU A 125 -5.87 8.19 -2.57
N ARG A 126 -5.99 9.52 -2.43
CA ARG A 126 -5.53 10.48 -3.44
C ARG A 126 -4.02 10.39 -3.64
N MET A 127 -3.26 10.29 -2.56
CA MET A 127 -1.81 10.14 -2.61
C MET A 127 -1.42 8.84 -3.31
N LEU A 128 -2.00 7.69 -2.93
CA LEU A 128 -1.71 6.39 -3.54
C LEU A 128 -2.04 6.36 -5.04
N LYS A 129 -3.19 6.93 -5.44
CA LYS A 129 -3.56 7.01 -6.87
C LYS A 129 -2.61 7.94 -7.66
N GLY A 130 -2.21 9.06 -7.07
CA GLY A 130 -1.20 9.95 -7.65
C GLY A 130 0.15 9.26 -7.84
N LEU A 131 0.61 8.53 -6.82
CA LEU A 131 1.85 7.74 -6.88
C LEU A 131 1.79 6.65 -7.95
N GLN A 132 0.67 5.90 -8.02
CA GLN A 132 0.44 4.89 -9.03
C GLN A 132 0.56 5.47 -10.44
N ASN A 133 -0.10 6.60 -10.70
CA ASN A 133 -0.08 7.26 -12.00
C ASN A 133 1.32 7.79 -12.38
N ASN A 134 2.05 8.32 -11.40
CA ASN A 134 3.36 8.93 -11.64
C ASN A 134 4.48 7.88 -11.79
N ARG A 135 4.42 6.79 -11.01
CA ARG A 135 5.47 5.76 -10.97
C ARG A 135 5.15 4.51 -11.80
N GLY A 136 3.89 4.33 -12.25
CA GLY A 136 3.47 3.27 -13.17
C GLY A 136 3.38 1.87 -12.57
N PHE A 137 3.33 1.71 -11.23
CA PHE A 137 3.17 0.40 -10.61
C PHE A 137 1.72 -0.08 -10.61
N SER A 138 1.51 -1.40 -10.59
CA SER A 138 0.20 -1.99 -10.32
C SER A 138 -0.07 -2.02 -8.81
N MET A 139 -1.34 -1.86 -8.42
CA MET A 139 -1.71 -1.94 -7.00
C MET A 139 -2.83 -2.95 -6.77
N LEU A 140 -2.62 -3.86 -5.80
CA LEU A 140 -3.66 -4.69 -5.23
C LEU A 140 -4.11 -4.06 -3.91
N PHE A 141 -5.29 -3.44 -3.93
CA PHE A 141 -5.85 -2.76 -2.76
C PHE A 141 -6.88 -3.67 -2.10
N ILE A 142 -6.60 -4.14 -0.89
CA ILE A 142 -7.47 -5.03 -0.11
C ILE A 142 -8.18 -4.18 0.94
N THR A 143 -9.51 -4.24 0.98
CA THR A 143 -10.29 -3.51 1.98
C THR A 143 -11.70 -4.07 2.12
N HIS A 144 -12.31 -3.87 3.29
CA HIS A 144 -13.73 -4.08 3.54
C HIS A 144 -14.56 -2.79 3.28
N ASP A 145 -13.89 -1.64 3.06
CA ASP A 145 -14.53 -0.35 2.76
C ASP A 145 -14.76 -0.22 1.25
N LEU A 146 -15.99 -0.52 0.82
CA LEU A 146 -16.38 -0.47 -0.58
C LEU A 146 -16.23 0.94 -1.20
N ASP A 147 -16.47 2.00 -0.42
CA ASP A 147 -16.32 3.38 -0.88
C ASP A 147 -14.86 3.70 -1.24
N SER A 148 -13.93 3.24 -0.43
CA SER A 148 -12.49 3.35 -0.72
C SER A 148 -12.10 2.52 -1.95
N ALA A 149 -12.60 1.28 -2.05
CA ALA A 149 -12.33 0.42 -3.19
C ALA A 149 -12.81 1.03 -4.52
N LEU A 150 -14.05 1.56 -4.56
CA LEU A 150 -14.62 2.20 -5.75
C LEU A 150 -13.85 3.47 -6.19
N LYS A 151 -13.26 4.21 -5.23
CA LYS A 151 -12.52 5.45 -5.55
C LYS A 151 -11.13 5.21 -6.13
N ILE A 152 -10.50 4.07 -5.80
CA ILE A 152 -9.10 3.83 -6.15
C ILE A 152 -8.92 2.81 -7.27
N SER A 153 -9.85 1.85 -7.43
CA SER A 153 -9.67 0.68 -8.31
C SER A 153 -10.17 0.91 -9.72
N ASP A 154 -9.46 0.35 -10.69
CA ASP A 154 -9.90 0.21 -12.09
C ASP A 154 -10.70 -1.10 -12.30
N ARG A 155 -10.47 -2.09 -11.43
CA ARG A 155 -11.18 -3.38 -11.40
C ARG A 155 -11.49 -3.77 -9.96
N LEU A 156 -12.70 -4.25 -9.71
CA LEU A 156 -13.17 -4.62 -8.38
C LEU A 156 -13.50 -6.10 -8.32
N PHE A 157 -13.10 -6.75 -7.25
CA PHE A 157 -13.39 -8.15 -6.98
C PHE A 157 -13.88 -8.30 -5.55
N ARG A 158 -14.81 -9.22 -5.33
CA ARG A 158 -15.29 -9.63 -4.01
C ARG A 158 -14.83 -11.04 -3.72
N LEU A 159 -14.18 -11.21 -2.57
CA LEU A 159 -13.83 -12.52 -2.04
C LEU A 159 -14.87 -12.91 -1.00
N GLU A 160 -15.61 -13.97 -1.26
CA GLU A 160 -16.64 -14.49 -0.36
C GLU A 160 -16.60 -16.02 -0.34
N LYS A 161 -16.50 -16.62 0.86
CA LYS A 161 -16.45 -18.08 1.07
C LYS A 161 -15.41 -18.79 0.19
N GLY A 162 -14.25 -18.15 -0.02
CA GLY A 162 -13.17 -18.69 -0.84
C GLY A 162 -13.33 -18.52 -2.36
N ALA A 163 -14.43 -17.92 -2.83
CA ALA A 163 -14.67 -17.63 -4.23
C ALA A 163 -14.41 -16.14 -4.54
N LEU A 164 -13.69 -15.88 -5.64
CA LEU A 164 -13.40 -14.54 -6.13
C LEU A 164 -14.36 -14.22 -7.29
N THR A 165 -15.18 -13.18 -7.12
CA THR A 165 -16.15 -12.73 -8.13
C THR A 165 -15.81 -11.30 -8.56
N ARG A 166 -15.74 -11.07 -9.88
CA ARG A 166 -15.59 -9.72 -10.43
C ARG A 166 -16.89 -8.94 -10.24
N LEU A 167 -16.78 -7.73 -9.73
CA LEU A 167 -17.89 -6.81 -9.52
C LEU A 167 -17.92 -5.75 -10.62
N ASN A 168 -19.14 -5.35 -11.02
CA ASN A 168 -19.31 -4.19 -11.87
C ASN A 168 -19.56 -2.97 -10.97
N PRO A 169 -18.69 -1.93 -11.00
CA PRO A 169 -18.88 -0.75 -10.17
C PRO A 169 -20.26 -0.07 -10.31
N ASN A 170 -20.86 -0.13 -11.50
CA ASN A 170 -22.16 0.47 -11.78
C ASN A 170 -23.30 -0.19 -11.00
N ASP A 171 -23.21 -1.49 -10.71
CA ASP A 171 -24.24 -2.20 -9.96
C ASP A 171 -24.34 -1.70 -8.50
N TYR A 172 -23.22 -1.18 -7.94
CA TYR A 172 -23.17 -0.63 -6.57
C TYR A 172 -23.61 0.82 -6.47
N ILE A 173 -23.43 1.60 -7.53
CA ILE A 173 -23.90 2.98 -7.59
C ILE A 173 -25.44 3.00 -7.60
N GLN A 174 -26.05 2.07 -8.32
CA GLN A 174 -27.51 1.96 -8.43
C GLN A 174 -28.17 1.59 -7.09
N VAL A 175 -27.62 0.60 -6.38
CA VAL A 175 -28.13 0.16 -5.06
C VAL A 175 -28.11 1.31 -4.02
N ARG A 176 -27.18 2.25 -4.13
CA ARG A 176 -27.09 3.42 -3.23
C ARG A 176 -28.17 4.46 -3.53
N PHE A 177 -28.56 4.62 -4.79
CA PHE A 177 -29.67 5.51 -5.18
C PHE A 177 -31.03 4.93 -4.80
N ASP A 178 -31.23 3.64 -5.00
CA ASP A 178 -32.47 2.95 -4.66
C ASP A 178 -32.72 2.95 -3.14
N GLY A 179 -31.68 2.78 -2.30
CA GLY A 179 -31.77 2.85 -0.83
C GLY A 179 -32.00 4.27 -0.26
N LEU A 180 -31.82 5.33 -1.05
CA LEU A 180 -32.08 6.71 -0.63
C LEU A 180 -33.53 7.14 -0.90
N PHE A 181 -34.26 6.43 -1.75
CA PHE A 181 -35.65 6.74 -2.08
C PHE A 181 -36.67 5.83 -1.36
N ASP A 182 -36.24 4.74 -0.71
CA ASP A 182 -37.09 3.84 0.07
C ASP A 182 -37.21 4.21 1.57
N ALA A 183 -36.65 5.32 2.00
CA ALA A 183 -36.75 5.87 3.36
C ALA A 183 -37.74 7.05 3.42
N GLY A 184 -38.99 6.80 2.93
CA GLY A 184 -40.12 7.70 3.00
C GLY A 184 -41.30 7.07 3.73
#